data_973fdfbe6f221d3a72fd4a433f601f2b
#
_entry.id   973fdfbe6f221d3a72fd4a433f601f2b
#
_cell.length_a   1.000
_cell.length_b   1.000
_cell.length_c   1.000
_cell.angle_alpha   90.00
_cell.angle_beta   90.00
_cell.angle_gamma   90.00
#
_symmetry.space_group_name_H-M   'P 1'
#
loop_
_entity.id
_entity.type
_entity.pdbx_description
1 polymer ?
#
loop_
_entity_poly.entity_id
_entity_poly.type
_entity_poly.pdbx_seq_one_letter_code
_entity_poly.pdbx_strand_id
1 'polypeptide(L)'
;SIKYLNTGKQEYDLMAIEAVNTGITFCFFGLATGMLWANITWGEPWPNDPKLNGSAIATLMYLAYLVLRNALEEEQKRAKISAVYNIFAFPIIIVLLYILPKMTDSLHPGSGGNATFGQLQMSNELRPTFYAAMIGWPMIAFWICSLRYRVRLLERKKQEVEP
;
A
#
# COMPACT_ATOMS: atom_id res chain seq x y z
N SER A 1 -2.95 2.41 13.37
CA SER A 1 -2.42 3.72 13.83
C SER A 1 -3.41 4.46 14.73
N ILE A 2 -4.65 4.78 14.28
CA ILE A 2 -5.65 5.49 15.11
C ILE A 2 -5.95 4.74 16.42
N LYS A 3 -6.19 3.42 16.35
CA LYS A 3 -6.42 2.60 17.55
C LYS A 3 -5.23 2.63 18.51
N TYR A 4 -3.99 2.67 17.98
CA TYR A 4 -2.80 2.80 18.82
C TYR A 4 -2.80 4.14 19.57
N LEU A 5 -3.02 5.26 18.88
CA LEU A 5 -3.03 6.59 19.53
C LEU A 5 -4.10 6.72 20.60
N ASN A 6 -5.25 6.05 20.43
CA ASN A 6 -6.35 6.10 21.39
C ASN A 6 -6.16 5.18 22.60
N THR A 7 -5.42 4.08 22.47
CA THR A 7 -5.35 3.04 23.50
C THR A 7 -3.95 2.83 24.07
N GLY A 8 -2.90 3.26 23.39
CA GLY A 8 -1.50 3.01 23.75
C GLY A 8 -1.05 1.54 23.63
N LYS A 9 -1.93 0.63 23.14
CA LYS A 9 -1.62 -0.81 23.09
C LYS A 9 -0.67 -1.12 21.94
N GLN A 10 0.49 -1.70 22.25
CA GLN A 10 1.55 -2.06 21.30
C GLN A 10 1.11 -3.06 20.22
N GLU A 11 0.09 -3.86 20.49
CA GLU A 11 -0.49 -4.78 19.51
C GLU A 11 -0.99 -4.05 18.24
N TYR A 12 -1.58 -2.85 18.39
CA TYR A 12 -2.04 -2.05 17.26
C TYR A 12 -0.89 -1.41 16.47
N ASP A 13 0.25 -1.14 17.11
CA ASP A 13 1.46 -0.71 16.42
C ASP A 13 2.08 -1.86 15.62
N LEU A 14 2.16 -3.06 16.22
CA LEU A 14 2.61 -4.26 15.50
C LEU A 14 1.75 -4.58 14.28
N MET A 15 0.42 -4.50 14.43
CA MET A 15 -0.48 -4.69 13.29
C MET A 15 -0.26 -3.63 12.21
N ALA A 16 0.00 -2.38 12.58
CA ALA A 16 0.22 -1.30 11.64
C ALA A 16 1.52 -1.50 10.84
N ILE A 17 2.63 -1.88 11.50
CA ILE A 17 3.90 -2.11 10.81
C ILE A 17 3.83 -3.33 9.88
N GLU A 18 3.16 -4.42 10.27
CA GLU A 18 3.04 -5.58 9.39
C GLU A 18 2.12 -5.30 8.20
N ALA A 19 1.11 -4.45 8.37
CA ALA A 19 0.31 -3.96 7.25
C ALA A 19 1.14 -3.11 6.27
N VAL A 20 2.00 -2.22 6.77
CA VAL A 20 2.92 -1.43 5.93
C VAL A 20 3.90 -2.33 5.18
N ASN A 21 4.55 -3.28 5.87
CA ASN A 21 5.49 -4.20 5.25
C ASN A 21 4.82 -5.02 4.13
N THR A 22 3.62 -5.54 4.40
CA THR A 22 2.83 -6.26 3.40
C THR A 22 2.48 -5.34 2.23
N GLY A 23 2.00 -4.12 2.51
CA GLY A 23 1.66 -3.13 1.49
C GLY A 23 2.83 -2.77 0.59
N ILE A 24 4.02 -2.51 1.14
CA ILE A 24 5.24 -2.22 0.37
C ILE A 24 5.60 -3.41 -0.54
N THR A 25 5.50 -4.64 -0.05
CA THR A 25 5.75 -5.82 -0.87
C THR A 25 4.82 -5.87 -2.09
N PHE A 26 3.53 -5.63 -1.88
CA PHE A 26 2.56 -5.57 -2.98
C PHE A 26 2.78 -4.37 -3.91
N CYS A 27 3.23 -3.22 -3.39
CA CYS A 27 3.62 -2.07 -4.22
C CYS A 27 4.76 -2.43 -5.17
N PHE A 28 5.81 -3.09 -4.71
CA PHE A 28 6.92 -3.52 -5.57
C PHE A 28 6.45 -4.51 -6.65
N PHE A 29 5.64 -5.50 -6.29
CA PHE A 29 5.06 -6.41 -7.28
C PHE A 29 4.17 -5.67 -8.29
N GLY A 30 3.34 -4.75 -7.81
CA GLY A 30 2.48 -3.94 -8.65
C GLY A 30 3.26 -3.04 -9.61
N LEU A 31 4.32 -2.38 -9.14
CA LEU A 31 5.20 -1.57 -9.97
C LEU A 31 5.93 -2.44 -11.00
N ALA A 32 6.52 -3.56 -10.60
CA ALA A 32 7.25 -4.45 -11.51
C ALA A 32 6.34 -5.01 -12.63
N THR A 33 5.18 -5.54 -12.28
CA THR A 33 4.21 -6.05 -13.27
C THR A 33 3.59 -4.93 -14.10
N GLY A 34 3.34 -3.77 -13.48
CA GLY A 34 2.83 -2.59 -14.15
C GLY A 34 3.81 -2.04 -15.21
N MET A 35 5.10 -2.01 -14.92
CA MET A 35 6.15 -1.62 -15.87
C MET A 35 6.21 -2.57 -17.07
N LEU A 36 6.10 -3.88 -16.85
CA LEU A 36 6.04 -4.87 -17.94
C LEU A 36 4.81 -4.64 -18.83
N TRP A 37 3.66 -4.43 -18.20
CA TRP A 37 2.43 -4.14 -18.92
C TRP A 37 2.49 -2.81 -19.69
N ALA A 38 3.03 -1.76 -19.08
CA ALA A 38 3.22 -0.45 -19.71
C ALA A 38 4.11 -0.54 -20.96
N ASN A 39 5.21 -1.29 -20.87
CA ASN A 39 6.11 -1.49 -22.00
C ASN A 39 5.41 -2.14 -23.21
N ILE A 40 4.53 -3.12 -22.95
CA ILE A 40 3.79 -3.81 -24.01
C ILE A 40 2.68 -2.93 -24.58
N THR A 41 1.98 -2.18 -23.72
CA THR A 41 0.77 -1.43 -24.10
C THR A 41 1.08 -0.04 -24.63
N TRP A 42 2.06 0.65 -24.04
CA TRP A 42 2.40 2.04 -24.33
C TRP A 42 3.78 2.21 -24.97
N GLY A 43 4.54 1.12 -25.14
CA GLY A 43 5.84 1.11 -25.83
C GLY A 43 7.03 1.49 -24.93
N GLU A 44 6.80 1.88 -23.69
CA GLU A 44 7.87 2.17 -22.73
C GLU A 44 7.49 1.71 -21.32
N PRO A 45 8.46 1.26 -20.50
CA PRO A 45 8.16 0.69 -19.18
C PRO A 45 7.74 1.74 -18.15
N TRP A 46 8.07 3.02 -18.39
CA TRP A 46 7.76 4.13 -17.49
C TRP A 46 7.37 5.38 -18.26
N PRO A 47 6.17 5.43 -18.86
CA PRO A 47 5.67 6.66 -19.43
C PRO A 47 5.47 7.73 -18.35
N ASN A 48 5.58 9.00 -18.71
CA ASN A 48 5.35 10.11 -17.77
C ASN A 48 3.85 10.25 -17.46
N ASP A 49 3.36 9.33 -16.66
CA ASP A 49 1.96 9.23 -16.28
C ASP A 49 1.76 9.59 -14.80
N PRO A 50 0.78 10.44 -14.44
CA PRO A 50 0.54 10.89 -13.07
C PRO A 50 0.28 9.74 -12.09
N LYS A 51 -0.37 8.67 -12.52
CA LYS A 51 -0.67 7.53 -11.66
C LYS A 51 0.56 6.66 -11.41
N LEU A 52 1.42 6.45 -12.41
CA LEU A 52 2.71 5.77 -12.24
C LEU A 52 3.62 6.56 -11.30
N ASN A 53 3.78 7.86 -11.57
CA ASN A 53 4.59 8.74 -10.73
C ASN A 53 4.03 8.81 -9.30
N GLY A 54 2.70 8.91 -9.14
CA GLY A 54 2.03 8.87 -7.85
C GLY A 54 2.27 7.57 -7.10
N SER A 55 2.29 6.43 -7.80
CA SER A 55 2.57 5.11 -7.20
C SER A 55 4.01 5.00 -6.71
N ALA A 56 4.98 5.53 -7.47
CA ALA A 56 6.37 5.59 -7.04
C ALA A 56 6.54 6.50 -5.80
N ILE A 57 5.94 7.68 -5.81
CA ILE A 57 5.99 8.61 -4.67
C ILE A 57 5.34 7.97 -3.43
N ALA A 58 4.20 7.32 -3.56
CA ALA A 58 3.53 6.61 -2.47
C ALA A 58 4.42 5.49 -1.89
N THR A 59 5.12 4.75 -2.76
CA THR A 59 6.08 3.73 -2.35
C THR A 59 7.24 4.34 -1.58
N LEU A 60 7.84 5.42 -2.09
CA LEU A 60 8.93 6.16 -1.43
C LEU A 60 8.49 6.72 -0.06
N MET A 61 7.26 7.21 0.05
CA MET A 61 6.72 7.66 1.34
C MET A 61 6.69 6.54 2.37
N TYR A 62 6.28 5.33 2.00
CA TYR A 62 6.29 4.21 2.93
C TYR A 62 7.69 3.65 3.20
N LEU A 63 8.62 3.76 2.26
CA LEU A 63 10.04 3.48 2.54
C LEU A 63 10.60 4.51 3.53
N ALA A 64 10.28 5.78 3.38
CA ALA A 64 10.66 6.83 4.34
C ALA A 64 10.06 6.58 5.73
N TYR A 65 8.82 6.08 5.80
CA TYR A 65 8.22 5.62 7.05
C TYR A 65 9.07 4.54 7.74
N LEU A 66 9.56 3.54 6.99
CA LEU A 66 10.42 2.49 7.56
C LEU A 66 11.74 3.04 8.08
N VAL A 67 12.36 3.96 7.32
CA VAL A 67 13.61 4.64 7.75
C VAL A 67 13.37 5.44 9.02
N LEU A 68 12.33 6.27 9.06
CA LEU A 68 11.94 7.04 10.24
C LEU A 68 11.70 6.13 11.46
N ARG A 69 10.98 5.05 11.26
CA ARG A 69 10.68 4.10 12.32
C ARG A 69 11.93 3.44 12.89
N ASN A 70 12.87 3.05 12.02
CA ASN A 70 14.12 2.40 12.42
C ASN A 70 15.11 3.36 13.09
N ALA A 71 15.01 4.66 12.84
CA ALA A 71 15.83 5.68 13.47
C ALA A 71 15.42 6.00 14.93
N LEU A 72 14.28 5.48 15.41
CA LEU A 72 13.76 5.74 16.74
C LEU A 72 13.99 4.53 17.65
N GLU A 73 14.83 4.68 18.67
CA GLU A 73 15.18 3.62 19.62
C GLU A 73 14.05 3.35 20.63
N GLU A 74 13.48 4.41 21.19
CA GLU A 74 12.43 4.32 22.20
C GLU A 74 11.12 3.79 21.61
N GLU A 75 10.65 2.65 22.12
CA GLU A 75 9.49 1.92 21.56
C GLU A 75 8.21 2.76 21.53
N GLN A 76 7.90 3.47 22.61
CA GLN A 76 6.69 4.26 22.68
C GLN A 76 6.71 5.47 21.73
N LYS A 77 7.85 6.15 21.67
CA LYS A 77 8.07 7.29 20.76
C LYS A 77 8.02 6.84 19.30
N ARG A 78 8.68 5.72 18.98
CA ARG A 78 8.65 5.08 17.67
C ARG A 78 7.22 4.78 17.23
N ALA A 79 6.44 4.10 18.07
CA ALA A 79 5.07 3.75 17.76
C ALA A 79 4.16 4.97 17.58
N LYS A 80 4.32 5.99 18.44
CA LYS A 80 3.52 7.24 18.36
C LYS A 80 3.82 8.03 17.09
N ILE A 81 5.10 8.27 16.78
CA ILE A 81 5.50 9.03 15.59
C ILE A 81 5.11 8.26 14.31
N SER A 82 5.32 6.95 14.29
CA SER A 82 4.91 6.07 13.18
C SER A 82 3.40 6.09 12.96
N ALA A 83 2.61 6.10 14.04
CA ALA A 83 1.16 6.16 13.93
C ALA A 83 0.67 7.50 13.35
N VAL A 84 1.28 8.61 13.78
CA VAL A 84 0.99 9.95 13.24
C VAL A 84 1.36 10.01 11.76
N TYR A 85 2.56 9.54 11.40
CA TYR A 85 3.01 9.48 10.00
C TYR A 85 2.00 8.75 9.11
N ASN A 86 1.56 7.55 9.51
CA ASN A 86 0.60 6.74 8.76
C ASN A 86 -0.75 7.43 8.57
N ILE A 87 -1.21 8.20 9.56
CA ILE A 87 -2.47 8.94 9.48
C ILE A 87 -2.37 10.04 8.44
N PHE A 88 -1.24 10.75 8.37
CA PHE A 88 -1.01 11.80 7.37
C PHE A 88 -0.68 11.22 5.97
N ALA A 89 0.03 10.10 5.90
CA ALA A 89 0.35 9.45 4.63
C ALA A 89 -0.90 8.98 3.88
N PHE A 90 -1.91 8.50 4.59
CA PHE A 90 -3.12 7.94 3.98
C PHE A 90 -3.87 8.93 3.07
N PRO A 91 -4.26 10.15 3.50
CA PRO A 91 -4.90 11.11 2.61
C PRO A 91 -4.00 11.54 1.44
N ILE A 92 -2.70 11.67 1.65
CA ILE A 92 -1.76 12.01 0.57
C ILE A 92 -1.77 10.93 -0.52
N ILE A 93 -1.79 9.66 -0.15
CA ILE A 93 -1.88 8.55 -1.10
C ILE A 93 -3.19 8.59 -1.88
N ILE A 94 -4.31 8.91 -1.24
CA ILE A 94 -5.59 9.08 -1.95
C ILE A 94 -5.48 10.20 -2.99
N VAL A 95 -4.84 11.31 -2.64
CA VAL A 95 -4.60 12.41 -3.57
C VAL A 95 -3.74 11.94 -4.75
N LEU A 96 -2.61 11.29 -4.48
CA LEU A 96 -1.65 10.88 -5.50
C LEU A 96 -2.20 9.80 -6.45
N LEU A 97 -2.92 8.80 -5.92
CA LEU A 97 -3.32 7.63 -6.70
C LEU A 97 -4.74 7.73 -7.27
N TYR A 98 -5.58 8.60 -6.70
CA TYR A 98 -6.99 8.66 -7.07
C TYR A 98 -7.43 10.05 -7.54
N ILE A 99 -7.08 11.12 -6.83
CA ILE A 99 -7.55 12.46 -7.16
C ILE A 99 -6.72 13.04 -8.31
N LEU A 100 -5.40 13.07 -8.16
CA LEU A 100 -4.50 13.68 -9.16
C LEU A 100 -4.64 13.04 -10.55
N PRO A 101 -4.68 11.71 -10.73
CA PRO A 101 -4.87 11.11 -12.04
C PRO A 101 -6.24 11.40 -12.68
N LYS A 102 -7.26 11.75 -11.88
CA LYS A 102 -8.57 12.15 -12.41
C LYS A 102 -8.62 13.60 -12.87
N MET A 103 -7.76 14.45 -12.30
CA MET A 103 -7.69 15.88 -12.62
C MET A 103 -6.68 16.18 -13.73
N THR A 104 -5.88 15.22 -14.13
CA THR A 104 -4.82 15.37 -15.13
C THR A 104 -4.98 14.31 -16.22
N ASP A 105 -4.37 14.55 -17.39
CA ASP A 105 -4.31 13.54 -18.43
C ASP A 105 -3.46 12.35 -17.96
N SER A 106 -4.06 11.15 -18.01
CA SER A 106 -3.41 9.90 -17.64
C SER A 106 -3.79 8.81 -18.61
N LEU A 107 -2.85 7.93 -18.90
CA LEU A 107 -3.04 6.76 -19.76
C LEU A 107 -3.93 5.69 -19.11
N HIS A 108 -4.09 5.76 -17.79
CA HIS A 108 -4.87 4.78 -17.05
C HIS A 108 -6.37 4.97 -17.23
N PRO A 109 -7.14 3.88 -17.33
CA PRO A 109 -8.60 3.95 -17.37
C PRO A 109 -9.19 4.68 -16.15
N GLY A 110 -10.21 5.50 -16.39
CA GLY A 110 -10.87 6.28 -15.34
C GLY A 110 -10.13 7.54 -14.91
N SER A 111 -9.09 7.95 -15.64
CA SER A 111 -8.27 9.13 -15.39
C SER A 111 -8.33 10.08 -16.61
N GLY A 112 -8.19 11.39 -16.39
CA GLY A 112 -8.03 12.38 -17.47
C GLY A 112 -9.12 12.33 -18.57
N GLY A 113 -10.37 12.03 -18.22
CA GLY A 113 -11.46 11.86 -19.21
C GLY A 113 -11.57 10.45 -19.80
N ASN A 114 -10.67 9.53 -19.48
CA ASN A 114 -10.79 8.13 -19.85
C ASN A 114 -11.97 7.46 -19.14
N ALA A 115 -12.57 6.44 -19.77
CA ALA A 115 -13.71 5.72 -19.23
C ALA A 115 -13.42 5.15 -17.83
N THR A 116 -14.34 5.38 -16.89
CA THR A 116 -14.30 4.77 -15.55
C THR A 116 -14.69 3.29 -15.61
N PHE A 117 -14.45 2.55 -14.51
CA PHE A 117 -14.77 1.12 -14.44
C PHE A 117 -16.20 0.76 -14.87
N GLY A 118 -17.18 1.65 -14.63
CA GLY A 118 -18.56 1.44 -15.06
C GLY A 118 -18.80 1.68 -16.55
N GLN A 119 -17.90 2.39 -17.22
CA GLN A 119 -17.98 2.75 -18.64
C GLN A 119 -16.95 1.99 -19.49
N LEU A 120 -16.03 1.25 -18.85
CA LEU A 120 -15.11 0.39 -19.56
C LEU A 120 -15.88 -0.69 -20.31
N GLN A 121 -15.71 -0.72 -21.61
CA GLN A 121 -16.13 -1.84 -22.46
C GLN A 121 -15.20 -3.04 -22.24
N MET A 122 -15.18 -3.57 -21.00
CA MET A 122 -14.50 -4.83 -20.74
C MET A 122 -15.22 -5.95 -21.46
N SER A 123 -14.48 -6.79 -22.17
CA SER A 123 -15.03 -8.01 -22.75
C SER A 123 -15.65 -8.88 -21.66
N ASN A 124 -16.68 -9.65 -22.02
CA ASN A 124 -17.35 -10.56 -21.08
C ASN A 124 -16.38 -11.60 -20.50
N GLU A 125 -15.29 -11.90 -21.19
CA GLU A 125 -14.24 -12.83 -20.75
C GLU A 125 -13.30 -12.21 -19.72
N LEU A 126 -12.99 -10.92 -19.85
CA LEU A 126 -12.09 -10.22 -18.93
C LEU A 126 -12.74 -9.87 -17.58
N ARG A 127 -14.04 -9.58 -17.58
CA ARG A 127 -14.78 -9.15 -16.38
C ARG A 127 -14.64 -10.09 -15.20
N PRO A 128 -14.91 -11.40 -15.31
CA PRO A 128 -14.81 -12.29 -14.14
C PRO A 128 -13.40 -12.37 -13.60
N THR A 129 -12.38 -12.39 -14.47
CA THR A 129 -10.98 -12.40 -14.04
C THR A 129 -10.61 -11.12 -13.30
N PHE A 130 -11.04 -9.96 -13.81
CA PHE A 130 -10.78 -8.66 -13.19
C PHE A 130 -11.41 -8.56 -11.78
N TYR A 131 -12.70 -8.89 -11.64
CA TYR A 131 -13.38 -8.81 -10.34
C TYR A 131 -12.87 -9.87 -9.36
N ALA A 132 -12.54 -11.07 -9.83
CA ALA A 132 -11.89 -12.08 -8.99
C ALA A 132 -10.53 -11.59 -8.47
N ALA A 133 -9.72 -10.95 -9.31
CA ALA A 133 -8.44 -10.36 -8.91
C ALA A 133 -8.63 -9.20 -7.93
N MET A 134 -9.61 -8.30 -8.15
CA MET A 134 -9.92 -7.19 -7.24
C MET A 134 -10.28 -7.65 -5.83
N ILE A 135 -10.88 -8.81 -5.67
CA ILE A 135 -11.22 -9.39 -4.37
C ILE A 135 -10.06 -10.25 -3.85
N GLY A 136 -9.48 -11.09 -4.71
CA GLY A 136 -8.47 -12.06 -4.33
C GLY A 136 -7.19 -11.43 -3.79
N TRP A 137 -6.65 -10.41 -4.45
CA TRP A 137 -5.42 -9.75 -4.01
C TRP A 137 -5.52 -9.10 -2.61
N PRO A 138 -6.57 -8.33 -2.27
CA PRO A 138 -6.76 -7.85 -0.90
C PRO A 138 -6.92 -8.95 0.13
N MET A 139 -7.59 -10.06 -0.20
CA MET A 139 -7.72 -11.21 0.72
C MET A 139 -6.36 -11.86 0.99
N ILE A 140 -5.52 -12.06 -0.04
CA ILE A 140 -4.17 -12.58 0.10
C ILE A 140 -3.31 -11.62 0.94
N ALA A 141 -3.37 -10.32 0.66
CA ALA A 141 -2.65 -9.31 1.43
C ALA A 141 -3.07 -9.32 2.91
N PHE A 142 -4.36 -9.39 3.19
CA PHE A 142 -4.88 -9.49 4.56
C PHE A 142 -4.42 -10.79 5.24
N TRP A 143 -4.44 -11.91 4.55
CA TRP A 143 -3.96 -13.19 5.09
C TRP A 143 -2.48 -13.14 5.43
N ILE A 144 -1.62 -12.68 4.50
CA ILE A 144 -0.18 -12.51 4.73
C ILE A 144 0.07 -11.56 5.92
N CYS A 145 -0.60 -10.41 5.96
CA CYS A 145 -0.49 -9.46 7.07
C CYS A 145 -0.88 -10.12 8.42
N SER A 146 -1.96 -10.89 8.43
CA SER A 146 -2.44 -11.62 9.61
C SER A 146 -1.44 -12.66 10.10
N LEU A 147 -0.81 -13.42 9.19
CA LEU A 147 0.23 -14.38 9.53
C LEU A 147 1.46 -13.70 10.10
N ARG A 148 1.97 -12.65 9.45
CA ARG A 148 3.12 -11.86 9.93
C ARG A 148 2.87 -11.27 11.31
N TYR A 149 1.68 -10.71 11.55
CA TYR A 149 1.28 -10.18 12.84
C TYR A 149 1.29 -11.26 13.94
N ARG A 150 0.75 -12.46 13.65
CA ARG A 150 0.76 -13.58 14.60
C ARG A 150 2.18 -14.05 14.93
N VAL A 151 3.05 -14.17 13.93
CA VAL A 151 4.46 -14.51 14.13
C VAL A 151 5.13 -13.50 15.06
N ARG A 152 4.97 -12.20 14.81
CA ARG A 152 5.51 -11.14 15.66
C ARG A 152 5.01 -11.19 17.09
N LEU A 153 3.74 -11.51 17.30
CA LEU A 153 3.21 -11.68 18.66
C LEU A 153 3.84 -12.87 19.38
N LEU A 154 4.08 -13.98 18.69
CA LEU A 154 4.74 -15.16 19.27
C LEU A 154 6.20 -14.88 19.60
N GLU A 155 6.93 -14.19 18.72
CA GLU A 155 8.31 -13.75 18.95
C GLU A 155 8.42 -12.87 20.20
N ARG A 156 7.52 -11.90 20.37
CA ARG A 156 7.49 -11.07 21.60
C ARG A 156 7.24 -11.88 22.86
N LYS A 157 6.24 -12.75 22.84
CA LYS A 157 5.95 -13.62 24.00
C LYS A 157 7.12 -14.52 24.36
N LYS A 158 7.86 -15.02 23.36
CA LYS A 158 9.06 -15.80 23.59
C LYS A 158 10.15 -14.98 24.30
N GLN A 159 10.39 -13.73 23.85
CA GLN A 159 11.37 -12.83 24.46
C GLN A 159 11.00 -12.41 25.89
N GLU A 160 9.71 -12.38 26.25
CA GLU A 160 9.25 -12.11 27.62
C GLU A 160 9.43 -13.30 28.57
N VAL A 161 9.52 -14.52 28.04
CA VAL A 161 9.66 -15.76 28.84
C VAL A 161 11.12 -16.21 28.95
N GLU A 162 11.95 -15.89 27.97
CA GLU A 162 13.38 -16.20 27.94
C GLU A 162 14.17 -14.88 28.16
N PRO A 163 14.48 -14.50 29.45
CA PRO A 163 15.23 -13.28 29.75
C PRO A 163 16.71 -13.38 29.33
#